data_9eaec8cdc35262d7fa7acd0b0f5aee9e
#
_entry.id   9eaec8cdc35262d7fa7acd0b0f5aee9e
#
_cell.length_a   1.000
_cell.length_b   1.000
_cell.length_c   1.000
_cell.angle_alpha   90.00
_cell.angle_beta   90.00
_cell.angle_gamma   90.00
#
_symmetry.space_group_name_H-M   'P 1'
#
loop_
_entity.id
_entity.type
_entity.pdbx_description
1 polymer ?
#
loop_
_entity_poly.entity_id
_entity_poly.type
_entity_poly.pdbx_seq_one_letter_code
_entity_poly.pdbx_strand_id
1 'polypeptide(L)'
;MAAATQKKKMSKKKKILIIVFSIIAFLLVATICAGLGVLHWYCQTKDYQVVSAADIVDRDTKIIAHRGFRAVAPENTLPAYEEAGKNGFWGAECDIYRTKDGVWVIQHDVNTYRMMDLTKNIEKCTYEELMQHKTDNGVNIDKYPDLKICTLDEYLECCKKYNMTAVIEFKGKNNTEHYDEVVASVKKSGATVAYISFHEECLKAMRKLTDADMFFLSQIIDDDSISVAKSIENCGLDFNGNKEENFDNDSAPIKNAAEAGLTLGAWTIDDTKTMQKLLNLGVDYITTDNITY
;
A
#
# COMPACT_ATOMS: atom_id res chain seq x y z
N MET A 1 52.69 28.26 -51.31
CA MET A 1 51.64 27.37 -51.90
C MET A 1 50.84 26.70 -50.86
N ALA A 2 49.60 27.14 -50.64
CA ALA A 2 48.68 26.54 -49.63
C ALA A 2 47.87 25.44 -50.30
N ALA A 3 47.97 24.20 -49.88
CA ALA A 3 47.22 23.08 -50.41
C ALA A 3 45.75 23.22 -49.97
N ALA A 4 44.84 23.44 -50.92
CA ALA A 4 43.40 23.45 -50.68
C ALA A 4 42.91 22.03 -50.36
N THR A 5 42.53 21.76 -49.16
CA THR A 5 41.95 20.48 -48.71
C THR A 5 40.52 20.37 -49.28
N GLN A 6 40.33 19.60 -50.33
CA GLN A 6 39.01 19.30 -50.89
C GLN A 6 38.18 18.47 -49.88
N LYS A 7 37.18 19.08 -49.25
CA LYS A 7 36.18 18.37 -48.42
C LYS A 7 35.35 17.43 -49.28
N LYS A 8 35.57 16.12 -49.16
CA LYS A 8 34.87 15.06 -49.90
C LYS A 8 33.37 15.09 -49.54
N LYS A 9 32.48 15.43 -50.47
CA LYS A 9 31.02 15.44 -50.27
C LYS A 9 30.51 14.04 -49.92
N MET A 10 29.80 13.93 -48.81
CA MET A 10 29.17 12.66 -48.38
C MET A 10 28.11 12.19 -49.38
N SER A 11 28.05 10.87 -49.65
CA SER A 11 27.04 10.29 -50.54
C SER A 11 25.62 10.41 -49.97
N LYS A 12 24.60 10.49 -50.85
CA LYS A 12 23.17 10.55 -50.40
C LYS A 12 22.80 9.40 -49.44
N LYS A 13 23.27 8.17 -49.69
CA LYS A 13 23.03 7.01 -48.81
C LYS A 13 23.61 7.21 -47.42
N LYS A 14 24.83 7.75 -47.27
CA LYS A 14 25.43 8.07 -45.96
C LYS A 14 24.65 9.14 -45.21
N LYS A 15 24.13 10.17 -45.92
CA LYS A 15 23.31 11.21 -45.29
C LYS A 15 21.99 10.63 -44.78
N ILE A 16 21.30 9.79 -45.57
CA ILE A 16 20.06 9.11 -45.16
C ILE A 16 20.32 8.23 -43.94
N LEU A 17 21.38 7.45 -43.94
CA LEU A 17 21.73 6.57 -42.82
C LEU A 17 21.95 7.35 -41.53
N ILE A 18 22.69 8.47 -41.61
CA ILE A 18 22.90 9.36 -40.43
C ILE A 18 21.56 9.92 -39.91
N ILE A 19 20.67 10.37 -40.80
CA ILE A 19 19.36 10.89 -40.43
C ILE A 19 18.53 9.80 -39.71
N VAL A 20 18.49 8.59 -40.27
CA VAL A 20 17.76 7.47 -39.69
C VAL A 20 18.32 7.12 -38.31
N PHE A 21 19.65 7.01 -38.17
CA PHE A 21 20.28 6.76 -36.85
C PHE A 21 20.00 7.89 -35.84
N SER A 22 20.02 9.15 -36.32
CA SER A 22 19.70 10.29 -35.42
C SER A 22 18.25 10.28 -34.96
N ILE A 23 17.30 9.89 -35.84
CA ILE A 23 15.88 9.75 -35.44
C ILE A 23 15.71 8.61 -34.44
N ILE A 24 16.33 7.45 -34.70
CA ILE A 24 16.27 6.31 -33.76
C ILE A 24 16.88 6.69 -32.41
N ALA A 25 18.04 7.33 -32.39
CA ALA A 25 18.68 7.80 -31.16
C ALA A 25 17.80 8.81 -30.40
N PHE A 26 17.17 9.76 -31.11
CA PHE A 26 16.25 10.73 -30.51
C PHE A 26 15.03 10.04 -29.90
N LEU A 27 14.41 9.08 -30.61
CA LEU A 27 13.27 8.34 -30.09
C LEU A 27 13.63 7.50 -28.84
N LEU A 28 14.82 6.89 -28.84
CA LEU A 28 15.32 6.16 -27.66
C LEU A 28 15.53 7.08 -26.45
N VAL A 29 16.15 8.24 -26.65
CA VAL A 29 16.33 9.23 -25.61
C VAL A 29 14.98 9.74 -25.11
N ALA A 30 14.04 10.05 -26.01
CA ALA A 30 12.71 10.51 -25.64
C ALA A 30 11.93 9.46 -24.82
N THR A 31 12.01 8.17 -25.17
CA THR A 31 11.40 7.08 -24.40
C THR A 31 12.04 6.90 -23.02
N ILE A 32 13.37 7.00 -22.92
CA ILE A 32 14.08 6.95 -21.63
C ILE A 32 13.67 8.14 -20.75
N CYS A 33 13.66 9.36 -21.29
CA CYS A 33 13.25 10.56 -20.55
C CYS A 33 11.78 10.47 -20.07
N ALA A 34 10.87 9.95 -20.91
CA ALA A 34 9.49 9.73 -20.52
C ALA A 34 9.39 8.68 -19.40
N GLY A 35 10.13 7.57 -19.50
CA GLY A 35 10.20 6.54 -18.47
C GLY A 35 10.74 7.06 -17.13
N LEU A 36 11.81 7.86 -17.16
CA LEU A 36 12.37 8.52 -15.98
C LEU A 36 11.39 9.54 -15.37
N GLY A 37 10.65 10.25 -16.21
CA GLY A 37 9.59 11.18 -15.75
C GLY A 37 8.46 10.46 -15.02
N VAL A 38 7.99 9.34 -15.54
CA VAL A 38 6.98 8.50 -14.88
C VAL A 38 7.51 7.93 -13.56
N LEU A 39 8.76 7.44 -13.56
CA LEU A 39 9.38 6.92 -12.34
C LEU A 39 9.56 8.01 -11.28
N HIS A 40 10.02 9.19 -11.68
CA HIS A 40 10.14 10.34 -10.80
C HIS A 40 8.78 10.72 -10.19
N TRP A 41 7.72 10.83 -11.01
CA TRP A 41 6.36 11.11 -10.53
C TRP A 41 5.87 10.04 -9.55
N TYR A 42 6.12 8.76 -9.84
CA TYR A 42 5.74 7.65 -8.96
C TYR A 42 6.45 7.69 -7.60
N CYS A 43 7.71 8.15 -7.57
CA CYS A 43 8.51 8.26 -6.34
C CYS A 43 8.25 9.55 -5.56
N GLN A 44 7.46 10.50 -6.09
CA GLN A 44 7.15 11.72 -5.36
C GLN A 44 6.31 11.44 -4.12
N THR A 45 6.73 12.01 -3.00
CA THR A 45 5.92 12.05 -1.78
C THR A 45 4.70 12.94 -2.02
N LYS A 46 3.51 12.43 -1.71
CA LYS A 46 2.30 13.26 -1.71
C LYS A 46 2.31 14.22 -0.53
N ASP A 47 1.90 15.46 -0.77
CA ASP A 47 1.56 16.37 0.31
C ASP A 47 0.12 16.08 0.77
N TYR A 48 -0.02 15.70 2.03
CA TYR A 48 -1.32 15.45 2.65
C TYR A 48 -1.73 16.64 3.50
N GLN A 49 -3.01 17.01 3.41
CA GLN A 49 -3.64 17.91 4.37
C GLN A 49 -4.36 17.05 5.40
N VAL A 50 -3.96 17.11 6.66
CA VAL A 50 -4.67 16.42 7.73
C VAL A 50 -6.04 17.06 7.92
N VAL A 51 -7.08 16.24 7.94
CA VAL A 51 -8.47 16.66 8.06
C VAL A 51 -9.08 16.03 9.31
N SER A 52 -9.72 16.82 10.17
CA SER A 52 -10.49 16.29 11.29
C SER A 52 -11.89 15.90 10.85
N ALA A 53 -12.34 14.72 11.27
CA ALA A 53 -13.71 14.27 11.14
C ALA A 53 -14.52 14.37 12.45
N ALA A 54 -14.02 15.05 13.48
CA ALA A 54 -14.63 15.12 14.82
C ALA A 54 -16.10 15.59 14.82
N ASP A 55 -16.51 16.35 13.79
CA ASP A 55 -17.89 16.83 13.67
C ASP A 55 -18.83 15.79 13.04
N ILE A 56 -18.31 14.71 12.46
CA ILE A 56 -19.10 13.71 11.72
C ILE A 56 -18.96 12.28 12.25
N VAL A 57 -17.99 12.01 13.10
CA VAL A 57 -17.74 10.71 13.70
C VAL A 57 -17.53 10.84 15.20
N ASP A 58 -17.82 9.75 15.90
CA ASP A 58 -17.44 9.55 17.29
C ASP A 58 -16.23 8.63 17.41
N ARG A 59 -15.80 8.35 18.64
CA ARG A 59 -14.66 7.48 18.92
C ARG A 59 -14.96 5.99 18.71
N ASP A 60 -16.23 5.61 18.52
CA ASP A 60 -16.64 4.25 18.22
C ASP A 60 -16.56 3.95 16.72
N THR A 61 -16.51 4.99 15.88
CA THR A 61 -16.27 4.85 14.43
C THR A 61 -14.88 4.29 14.18
N LYS A 62 -14.78 3.22 13.42
CA LYS A 62 -13.50 2.53 13.20
C LYS A 62 -12.72 3.15 12.06
N ILE A 63 -11.80 4.05 12.38
CA ILE A 63 -10.89 4.68 11.42
C ILE A 63 -9.53 3.97 11.47
N ILE A 64 -9.06 3.51 10.31
CA ILE A 64 -7.79 2.80 10.12
C ILE A 64 -6.80 3.72 9.41
N ALA A 65 -5.60 3.87 9.99
CA ALA A 65 -4.51 4.61 9.39
C ALA A 65 -3.83 3.75 8.30
N HIS A 66 -4.02 4.12 7.02
CA HIS A 66 -3.46 3.43 5.86
C HIS A 66 -1.94 3.53 5.82
N ARG A 67 -1.25 2.39 5.98
CA ARG A 67 0.22 2.30 6.12
C ARG A 67 0.75 3.12 7.30
N GLY A 68 -0.02 3.17 8.41
CA GLY A 68 0.18 4.12 9.49
C GLY A 68 -0.34 5.52 9.15
N PHE A 69 -0.13 6.51 10.01
CA PHE A 69 -0.56 7.88 9.74
C PHE A 69 0.41 8.58 8.77
N ARG A 70 0.34 8.14 7.51
CA ARG A 70 1.28 8.55 6.46
C ARG A 70 1.18 10.02 6.05
N ALA A 71 0.13 10.73 6.48
CA ALA A 71 0.06 12.18 6.28
C ALA A 71 1.10 12.95 7.11
N VAL A 72 1.67 12.36 8.16
CA VAL A 72 2.59 13.05 9.08
C VAL A 72 3.94 12.36 9.25
N ALA A 73 4.09 11.10 8.80
CA ALA A 73 5.34 10.35 8.85
C ALA A 73 5.46 9.42 7.63
N PRO A 74 6.66 8.90 7.30
CA PRO A 74 6.84 8.00 6.15
C PRO A 74 5.97 6.74 6.26
N GLU A 75 5.28 6.37 5.17
CA GLU A 75 4.40 5.20 5.12
C GLU A 75 5.10 3.90 5.50
N ASN A 76 4.35 2.96 6.11
CA ASN A 76 4.83 1.63 6.47
C ASN A 76 6.09 1.63 7.36
N THR A 77 6.17 2.60 8.26
CA THR A 77 7.28 2.77 9.20
C THR A 77 6.81 2.88 10.65
N LEU A 78 7.69 2.53 11.58
CA LEU A 78 7.37 2.64 13.01
C LEU A 78 6.91 4.05 13.43
N PRO A 79 7.56 5.16 12.98
CA PRO A 79 7.03 6.51 13.23
C PRO A 79 5.59 6.74 12.78
N ALA A 80 5.19 6.22 11.59
CA ALA A 80 3.82 6.38 11.11
C ALA A 80 2.80 5.63 11.99
N TYR A 81 3.17 4.46 12.50
CA TYR A 81 2.33 3.70 13.42
C TYR A 81 2.25 4.35 14.80
N GLU A 82 3.36 4.89 15.31
CA GLU A 82 3.36 5.66 16.55
C GLU A 82 2.47 6.92 16.45
N GLU A 83 2.53 7.63 15.33
CA GLU A 83 1.66 8.79 15.10
C GLU A 83 0.18 8.38 14.97
N ALA A 84 -0.12 7.25 14.33
CA ALA A 84 -1.47 6.69 14.34
C ALA A 84 -1.99 6.44 15.77
N GLY A 85 -1.18 5.80 16.60
CA GLY A 85 -1.50 5.53 18.00
C GLY A 85 -1.69 6.78 18.84
N LYS A 86 -0.81 7.78 18.70
CA LYS A 86 -0.92 9.08 19.40
C LYS A 86 -2.18 9.86 19.03
N ASN A 87 -2.64 9.71 17.79
CA ASN A 87 -3.87 10.35 17.29
C ASN A 87 -5.14 9.53 17.57
N GLY A 88 -5.02 8.35 18.20
CA GLY A 88 -6.14 7.55 18.67
C GLY A 88 -6.88 6.82 17.55
N PHE A 89 -6.22 6.46 16.45
CA PHE A 89 -6.80 5.60 15.42
C PHE A 89 -7.25 4.27 16.01
N TRP A 90 -8.39 3.76 15.54
CA TRP A 90 -8.89 2.45 15.95
C TRP A 90 -7.94 1.33 15.51
N GLY A 91 -7.33 1.45 14.35
CA GLY A 91 -6.36 0.50 13.82
C GLY A 91 -5.35 1.16 12.92
N ALA A 92 -4.30 0.45 12.62
CA ALA A 92 -3.32 0.84 11.60
C ALA A 92 -3.16 -0.31 10.60
N GLU A 93 -3.10 0.02 9.33
CA GLU A 93 -2.88 -0.97 8.28
C GLU A 93 -1.40 -1.01 7.91
N CYS A 94 -0.93 -2.20 7.54
CA CYS A 94 0.43 -2.44 7.04
C CYS A 94 0.45 -3.48 5.92
N ASP A 95 1.43 -3.35 5.03
CA ASP A 95 1.71 -4.28 3.93
C ASP A 95 2.90 -5.16 4.25
N ILE A 96 2.77 -6.49 4.22
CA ILE A 96 3.87 -7.38 4.58
C ILE A 96 4.44 -8.21 3.43
N TYR A 97 5.76 -8.38 3.46
CA TYR A 97 6.52 -9.34 2.65
C TYR A 97 7.47 -10.16 3.52
N ARG A 98 7.77 -11.37 3.08
CA ARG A 98 8.76 -12.24 3.73
C ARG A 98 10.10 -12.14 3.02
N THR A 99 11.17 -11.85 3.77
CA THR A 99 12.54 -11.85 3.24
C THR A 99 13.01 -13.27 2.89
N LYS A 100 14.10 -13.38 2.14
CA LYS A 100 14.72 -14.65 1.75
C LYS A 100 15.10 -15.52 2.95
N ASP A 101 15.48 -14.93 4.07
CA ASP A 101 15.87 -15.60 5.31
C ASP A 101 14.74 -15.71 6.35
N GLY A 102 13.51 -15.37 5.97
CA GLY A 102 12.32 -15.67 6.74
C GLY A 102 11.86 -14.59 7.69
N VAL A 103 12.34 -13.36 7.59
CA VAL A 103 11.84 -12.24 8.40
C VAL A 103 10.67 -11.57 7.68
N TRP A 104 9.55 -11.36 8.37
CA TRP A 104 8.43 -10.58 7.86
C TRP A 104 8.70 -9.09 8.07
N VAL A 105 8.77 -8.35 6.98
CA VAL A 105 9.03 -6.90 6.95
C VAL A 105 7.89 -6.14 6.28
N ILE A 106 7.81 -4.84 6.55
CA ILE A 106 6.69 -4.01 6.16
C ILE A 106 7.10 -3.03 5.07
N GLN A 107 6.47 -3.15 3.90
CA GLN A 107 6.57 -2.22 2.78
C GLN A 107 5.48 -2.52 1.74
N HIS A 108 4.94 -1.49 1.07
CA HIS A 108 3.89 -1.68 0.07
C HIS A 108 4.39 -2.34 -1.21
N ASP A 109 5.54 -1.91 -1.73
CA ASP A 109 6.08 -2.42 -2.99
C ASP A 109 7.08 -3.55 -2.73
N VAL A 110 7.02 -4.63 -3.50
CA VAL A 110 8.01 -5.71 -3.41
C VAL A 110 9.43 -5.23 -3.76
N ASN A 111 9.55 -4.14 -4.54
CA ASN A 111 10.81 -3.45 -4.82
C ASN A 111 11.00 -2.26 -3.89
N THR A 112 12.19 -2.14 -3.32
CA THR A 112 12.50 -1.14 -2.30
C THR A 112 12.72 0.28 -2.84
N TYR A 113 12.91 0.47 -4.16
CA TYR A 113 13.41 1.71 -4.79
C TYR A 113 12.60 2.98 -4.50
N ARG A 114 11.30 2.86 -4.19
CA ARG A 114 10.46 4.03 -3.90
C ARG A 114 10.68 4.57 -2.50
N MET A 115 10.97 3.70 -1.55
CA MET A 115 11.02 4.04 -0.12
C MET A 115 12.41 3.93 0.50
N MET A 116 13.36 3.25 -0.17
CA MET A 116 14.70 3.02 0.40
C MET A 116 15.81 3.43 -0.56
N ASP A 117 16.97 3.76 -0.03
CA ASP A 117 18.23 4.00 -0.76
C ASP A 117 18.82 2.72 -1.40
N LEU A 118 17.98 1.72 -1.61
CA LEU A 118 18.28 0.41 -2.18
C LEU A 118 17.26 0.09 -3.28
N THR A 119 17.70 -0.48 -4.39
CA THR A 119 16.82 -1.01 -5.44
C THR A 119 16.94 -2.52 -5.52
N LYS A 120 16.11 -3.22 -4.76
CA LYS A 120 16.08 -4.69 -4.68
C LYS A 120 14.65 -5.19 -4.50
N ASN A 121 14.44 -6.47 -4.82
CA ASN A 121 13.22 -7.18 -4.46
C ASN A 121 13.39 -7.75 -3.05
N ILE A 122 12.47 -7.43 -2.13
CA ILE A 122 12.50 -7.81 -0.71
C ILE A 122 12.60 -9.33 -0.54
N GLU A 123 11.81 -10.11 -1.27
CA GLU A 123 11.78 -11.57 -1.16
C GLU A 123 13.10 -12.25 -1.60
N LYS A 124 14.01 -11.48 -2.24
CA LYS A 124 15.34 -11.93 -2.68
C LYS A 124 16.47 -11.44 -1.79
N CYS A 125 16.20 -10.61 -0.80
CA CYS A 125 17.15 -10.07 0.17
C CYS A 125 17.03 -10.78 1.51
N THR A 126 18.12 -10.85 2.26
CA THR A 126 18.07 -11.14 3.69
C THR A 126 17.68 -9.88 4.46
N TYR A 127 17.17 -10.06 5.68
CA TYR A 127 16.88 -8.93 6.56
C TYR A 127 18.15 -8.12 6.88
N GLU A 128 19.28 -8.79 7.08
CA GLU A 128 20.56 -8.13 7.31
C GLU A 128 20.98 -7.24 6.12
N GLU A 129 20.78 -7.70 4.88
CA GLU A 129 21.03 -6.89 3.68
C GLU A 129 20.14 -5.64 3.65
N LEU A 130 18.84 -5.75 3.98
CA LEU A 130 17.92 -4.62 4.05
C LEU A 130 18.34 -3.62 5.14
N MET A 131 18.80 -4.09 6.29
CA MET A 131 19.24 -3.27 7.42
C MET A 131 20.54 -2.48 7.16
N GLN A 132 21.33 -2.79 6.13
CA GLN A 132 22.45 -1.94 5.68
C GLN A 132 21.94 -0.63 5.05
N HIS A 133 20.73 -0.59 4.60
CA HIS A 133 20.08 0.52 3.90
C HIS A 133 19.09 1.24 4.81
N LYS A 134 18.61 2.40 4.37
CA LYS A 134 17.64 3.19 5.11
C LYS A 134 16.42 3.53 4.25
N THR A 135 15.30 3.80 4.90
CA THR A 135 14.16 4.48 4.29
C THR A 135 14.56 5.94 4.07
N ASP A 136 14.48 6.41 2.83
CA ASP A 136 14.95 7.74 2.41
C ASP A 136 13.87 8.58 1.71
N ASN A 137 12.63 8.09 1.71
CA ASN A 137 11.48 8.78 1.13
C ASN A 137 10.25 8.71 2.05
N GLY A 138 9.32 9.63 1.84
CA GLY A 138 8.07 9.74 2.58
C GLY A 138 7.89 11.10 3.27
N VAL A 139 6.72 11.33 3.82
CA VAL A 139 6.38 12.59 4.50
C VAL A 139 7.30 12.81 5.70
N ASN A 140 7.86 14.02 5.79
CA ASN A 140 8.77 14.40 6.88
C ASN A 140 10.01 13.49 7.05
N ILE A 141 10.48 12.83 6.00
CA ILE A 141 11.63 11.89 6.07
C ILE A 141 12.88 12.53 6.69
N ASP A 142 13.09 13.82 6.49
CA ASP A 142 14.23 14.56 7.07
C ASP A 142 14.28 14.53 8.61
N LYS A 143 13.13 14.26 9.27
CA LYS A 143 13.08 14.06 10.73
C LYS A 143 13.61 12.69 11.17
N TYR A 144 13.82 11.77 10.24
CA TYR A 144 14.16 10.37 10.49
C TYR A 144 15.39 9.92 9.69
N PRO A 145 16.57 10.51 9.89
CA PRO A 145 17.75 10.33 9.03
C PRO A 145 18.29 8.89 8.98
N ASP A 146 18.02 8.08 10.01
CA ASP A 146 18.49 6.70 10.16
C ASP A 146 17.34 5.68 10.15
N LEU A 147 16.20 6.04 9.57
CA LEU A 147 15.01 5.19 9.54
C LEU A 147 15.29 3.89 8.77
N LYS A 148 14.91 2.77 9.35
CA LYS A 148 15.06 1.43 8.78
C LYS A 148 13.70 0.83 8.44
N ILE A 149 13.74 -0.21 7.60
CA ILE A 149 12.54 -1.00 7.31
C ILE A 149 11.99 -1.59 8.61
N CYS A 150 10.68 -1.49 8.80
CA CYS A 150 9.98 -1.99 9.97
C CYS A 150 9.72 -3.50 9.83
N THR A 151 9.86 -4.24 10.92
CA THR A 151 9.46 -5.65 11.00
C THR A 151 8.01 -5.80 11.45
N LEU A 152 7.40 -6.95 11.17
CA LEU A 152 6.08 -7.30 11.67
C LEU A 152 6.02 -7.29 13.22
N ASP A 153 7.06 -7.79 13.89
CA ASP A 153 7.11 -7.80 15.36
C ASP A 153 7.10 -6.38 15.94
N GLU A 154 7.91 -5.46 15.41
CA GLU A 154 7.93 -4.05 15.84
C GLU A 154 6.58 -3.34 15.63
N TYR A 155 5.93 -3.59 14.50
CA TYR A 155 4.60 -3.07 14.23
C TYR A 155 3.54 -3.61 15.20
N LEU A 156 3.53 -4.93 15.46
CA LEU A 156 2.60 -5.55 16.39
C LEU A 156 2.77 -5.03 17.82
N GLU A 157 4.02 -4.84 18.26
CA GLU A 157 4.32 -4.24 19.57
C GLU A 157 3.81 -2.79 19.63
N CYS A 158 3.96 -2.02 18.56
CA CYS A 158 3.42 -0.67 18.47
C CYS A 158 1.88 -0.67 18.53
N CYS A 159 1.20 -1.51 17.77
CA CYS A 159 -0.26 -1.64 17.82
C CYS A 159 -0.73 -2.02 19.23
N LYS A 160 -0.06 -2.99 19.87
CA LYS A 160 -0.37 -3.38 21.25
C LYS A 160 -0.20 -2.24 22.24
N LYS A 161 0.91 -1.50 22.15
CA LYS A 161 1.23 -0.35 23.01
C LYS A 161 0.14 0.71 22.99
N TYR A 162 -0.41 1.00 21.81
CA TYR A 162 -1.44 2.04 21.63
C TYR A 162 -2.87 1.50 21.61
N ASN A 163 -3.08 0.21 21.86
CA ASN A 163 -4.38 -0.47 21.80
C ASN A 163 -5.10 -0.30 20.44
N MET A 164 -4.31 -0.32 19.35
CA MET A 164 -4.83 -0.33 17.99
C MET A 164 -5.00 -1.76 17.47
N THR A 165 -6.01 -1.96 16.62
CA THR A 165 -6.09 -3.20 15.83
C THR A 165 -5.01 -3.18 14.74
N ALA A 166 -4.19 -4.22 14.68
CA ALA A 166 -3.22 -4.44 13.61
C ALA A 166 -3.94 -4.98 12.37
N VAL A 167 -4.02 -4.19 11.29
CA VAL A 167 -4.63 -4.60 10.03
C VAL A 167 -3.52 -4.97 9.05
N ILE A 168 -3.38 -6.27 8.73
CA ILE A 168 -2.22 -6.82 8.01
C ILE A 168 -2.62 -7.22 6.60
N GLU A 169 -2.07 -6.54 5.57
CA GLU A 169 -2.23 -6.93 4.18
C GLU A 169 -1.16 -7.92 3.72
N PHE A 170 -1.59 -9.07 3.22
CA PHE A 170 -0.74 -9.97 2.45
C PHE A 170 -0.65 -9.53 1.00
N LYS A 171 0.51 -8.98 0.60
CA LYS A 171 0.70 -8.40 -0.75
C LYS A 171 0.91 -9.40 -1.87
N GLY A 172 1.40 -10.57 -1.58
CA GLY A 172 1.72 -11.59 -2.58
C GLY A 172 1.04 -12.91 -2.29
N LYS A 173 0.94 -13.76 -3.32
CA LYS A 173 0.43 -15.14 -3.20
C LYS A 173 1.48 -16.13 -2.70
N ASN A 174 2.72 -15.67 -2.62
CA ASN A 174 3.86 -16.46 -2.17
C ASN A 174 3.86 -16.56 -0.64
N ASN A 175 4.55 -17.58 -0.13
CA ASN A 175 4.78 -17.74 1.30
C ASN A 175 3.55 -18.10 2.15
N THR A 176 2.43 -18.55 1.56
CA THR A 176 1.25 -18.99 2.33
C THR A 176 1.57 -20.16 3.28
N GLU A 177 2.57 -20.97 2.96
CA GLU A 177 3.09 -22.06 3.79
C GLU A 177 3.82 -21.60 5.06
N HIS A 178 4.13 -20.31 5.17
CA HIS A 178 4.81 -19.69 6.30
C HIS A 178 3.89 -18.77 7.14
N TYR A 179 2.59 -18.78 6.93
CA TYR A 179 1.65 -17.91 7.65
C TYR A 179 1.50 -18.27 9.13
N ASP A 180 1.90 -19.49 9.54
CA ASP A 180 2.03 -19.87 10.93
C ASP A 180 3.05 -19.01 11.70
N GLU A 181 4.11 -18.51 11.03
CA GLU A 181 5.08 -17.56 11.59
C GLU A 181 4.37 -16.22 11.94
N VAL A 182 3.48 -15.71 11.07
CA VAL A 182 2.69 -14.49 11.33
C VAL A 182 1.77 -14.69 12.53
N VAL A 183 1.05 -15.84 12.57
CA VAL A 183 0.18 -16.17 13.71
C VAL A 183 0.99 -16.30 15.00
N ALA A 184 2.20 -16.84 14.95
CA ALA A 184 3.08 -16.93 16.13
C ALA A 184 3.51 -15.54 16.63
N SER A 185 3.88 -14.61 15.73
CA SER A 185 4.20 -13.22 16.06
C SER A 185 3.01 -12.50 16.70
N VAL A 186 1.80 -12.66 16.14
CA VAL A 186 0.57 -12.09 16.71
C VAL A 186 0.29 -12.63 18.10
N LYS A 187 0.38 -13.94 18.30
CA LYS A 187 0.20 -14.56 19.63
C LYS A 187 1.23 -14.07 20.66
N LYS A 188 2.48 -13.94 20.25
CA LYS A 188 3.59 -13.44 21.08
C LYS A 188 3.35 -11.99 21.53
N SER A 189 2.92 -11.10 20.62
CA SER A 189 2.65 -9.69 20.94
C SER A 189 1.39 -9.49 21.75
N GLY A 190 0.39 -10.35 21.60
CA GLY A 190 -0.95 -10.20 22.16
C GLY A 190 -1.70 -9.01 21.56
N ALA A 191 -1.36 -8.56 20.35
CA ALA A 191 -2.11 -7.55 19.62
C ALA A 191 -3.43 -8.11 19.08
N THR A 192 -4.46 -7.26 19.01
CA THR A 192 -5.67 -7.54 18.23
C THR A 192 -5.34 -7.39 16.75
N VAL A 193 -5.82 -8.30 15.90
CA VAL A 193 -5.46 -8.34 14.48
C VAL A 193 -6.69 -8.55 13.60
N ALA A 194 -6.63 -7.97 12.40
CA ALA A 194 -7.44 -8.34 11.24
C ALA A 194 -6.51 -8.56 10.04
N TYR A 195 -6.90 -9.45 9.12
CA TYR A 195 -6.11 -9.75 7.92
C TYR A 195 -6.85 -9.32 6.66
N ILE A 196 -6.14 -8.73 5.73
CA ILE A 196 -6.71 -8.29 4.46
C ILE A 196 -5.87 -8.78 3.28
N SER A 197 -6.49 -9.03 2.15
CA SER A 197 -5.78 -9.35 0.89
C SER A 197 -6.69 -9.24 -0.32
N PHE A 198 -6.12 -8.87 -1.48
CA PHE A 198 -6.72 -9.04 -2.81
C PHE A 198 -6.73 -10.50 -3.29
N HIS A 199 -6.08 -11.39 -2.55
CA HIS A 199 -5.88 -12.78 -2.94
C HIS A 199 -6.68 -13.72 -2.03
N GLU A 200 -7.74 -14.30 -2.57
CA GLU A 200 -8.60 -15.25 -1.87
C GLU A 200 -7.82 -16.42 -1.25
N GLU A 201 -6.81 -16.93 -1.97
CA GLU A 201 -5.97 -18.02 -1.51
C GLU A 201 -5.18 -17.68 -0.24
N CYS A 202 -4.77 -16.42 -0.08
CA CYS A 202 -4.08 -15.96 1.14
C CYS A 202 -5.01 -16.00 2.35
N LEU A 203 -6.22 -15.46 2.20
CA LEU A 203 -7.22 -15.46 3.26
C LEU A 203 -7.68 -16.88 3.62
N LYS A 204 -7.89 -17.74 2.62
CA LYS A 204 -8.21 -19.16 2.84
C LYS A 204 -7.07 -19.93 3.53
N ALA A 205 -5.82 -19.61 3.23
CA ALA A 205 -4.66 -20.19 3.93
C ALA A 205 -4.61 -19.73 5.39
N MET A 206 -4.80 -18.41 5.63
CA MET A 206 -4.80 -17.83 6.98
C MET A 206 -5.98 -18.32 7.81
N ARG A 207 -7.18 -18.50 7.24
CA ARG A 207 -8.37 -19.02 7.94
C ARG A 207 -8.17 -20.39 8.56
N LYS A 208 -7.30 -21.23 8.00
CA LYS A 208 -6.95 -22.54 8.59
C LYS A 208 -6.13 -22.42 9.89
N LEU A 209 -5.58 -21.25 10.17
CA LEU A 209 -4.65 -21.02 11.29
C LEU A 209 -5.25 -20.16 12.41
N THR A 210 -6.32 -19.39 12.13
CA THR A 210 -6.89 -18.43 13.09
C THR A 210 -8.33 -18.06 12.75
N ASP A 211 -9.11 -17.71 13.78
CA ASP A 211 -10.49 -17.22 13.69
C ASP A 211 -10.57 -15.67 13.65
N ALA A 212 -9.44 -14.96 13.55
CA ALA A 212 -9.41 -13.51 13.48
C ALA A 212 -10.22 -12.96 12.30
N ASP A 213 -10.71 -11.73 12.42
CA ASP A 213 -11.43 -11.04 11.35
C ASP A 213 -10.59 -10.96 10.07
N MET A 214 -11.25 -11.16 8.93
CA MET A 214 -10.61 -11.05 7.62
C MET A 214 -11.46 -10.21 6.68
N PHE A 215 -10.82 -9.56 5.71
CA PHE A 215 -11.53 -8.84 4.66
C PHE A 215 -10.91 -9.13 3.30
N PHE A 216 -11.77 -9.51 2.36
CA PHE A 216 -11.37 -9.61 0.96
C PHE A 216 -11.31 -8.20 0.35
N LEU A 217 -10.15 -7.83 -0.17
CA LEU A 217 -9.96 -6.54 -0.83
C LEU A 217 -10.48 -6.58 -2.27
N SER A 218 -11.31 -5.60 -2.65
CA SER A 218 -11.81 -5.47 -4.01
C SER A 218 -11.81 -4.04 -4.51
N GLN A 219 -11.62 -3.84 -5.81
CA GLN A 219 -11.78 -2.53 -6.45
C GLN A 219 -13.26 -2.13 -6.56
N ILE A 220 -14.12 -3.10 -6.89
CA ILE A 220 -15.57 -2.91 -7.04
C ILE A 220 -16.31 -3.98 -6.26
N ILE A 221 -17.52 -3.66 -5.85
CA ILE A 221 -18.45 -4.62 -5.25
C ILE A 221 -19.31 -5.21 -6.37
N ASP A 222 -19.21 -6.52 -6.56
CA ASP A 222 -19.98 -7.30 -7.52
C ASP A 222 -20.32 -8.69 -6.94
N ASP A 223 -21.05 -9.50 -7.68
CA ASP A 223 -21.44 -10.84 -7.24
C ASP A 223 -20.23 -11.74 -6.96
N ASP A 224 -19.14 -11.56 -7.71
CA ASP A 224 -17.91 -12.35 -7.53
C ASP A 224 -17.23 -11.97 -6.22
N SER A 225 -17.02 -10.69 -5.93
CA SER A 225 -16.37 -10.21 -4.69
C SER A 225 -17.20 -10.57 -3.44
N ILE A 226 -18.52 -10.45 -3.51
CA ILE A 226 -19.45 -10.89 -2.46
C ILE A 226 -19.34 -12.41 -2.25
N SER A 227 -19.34 -13.20 -3.34
CA SER A 227 -19.20 -14.66 -3.28
C SER A 227 -17.88 -15.10 -2.66
N VAL A 228 -16.77 -14.45 -3.02
CA VAL A 228 -15.45 -14.73 -2.43
C VAL A 228 -15.47 -14.45 -0.93
N ALA A 229 -15.90 -13.28 -0.49
CA ALA A 229 -15.98 -12.94 0.93
C ALA A 229 -16.83 -13.95 1.71
N LYS A 230 -18.01 -14.33 1.19
CA LYS A 230 -18.90 -15.33 1.81
C LYS A 230 -18.35 -16.75 1.81
N SER A 231 -17.41 -17.08 0.93
CA SER A 231 -16.77 -18.41 0.88
C SER A 231 -15.76 -18.64 2.01
N ILE A 232 -15.40 -17.59 2.75
CA ILE A 232 -14.42 -17.60 3.84
C ILE A 232 -15.14 -17.26 5.13
N GLU A 233 -15.04 -18.11 6.14
CA GLU A 233 -15.66 -17.88 7.45
C GLU A 233 -15.12 -16.59 8.11
N ASN A 234 -15.98 -15.79 8.76
CA ASN A 234 -15.66 -14.50 9.37
C ASN A 234 -14.88 -13.56 8.44
N CYS A 235 -15.28 -13.50 7.16
CA CYS A 235 -14.68 -12.62 6.18
C CYS A 235 -15.68 -11.56 5.72
N GLY A 236 -15.27 -10.30 5.85
CA GLY A 236 -15.96 -9.15 5.30
C GLY A 236 -15.44 -8.79 3.91
N LEU A 237 -15.89 -7.66 3.40
CA LEU A 237 -15.47 -7.08 2.13
C LEU A 237 -14.94 -5.67 2.37
N ASP A 238 -13.71 -5.40 1.91
CA ASP A 238 -13.08 -4.09 2.01
C ASP A 238 -12.81 -3.56 0.59
N PHE A 239 -13.49 -2.50 0.20
CA PHE A 239 -13.59 -2.07 -1.19
C PHE A 239 -13.03 -0.66 -1.43
N ASN A 240 -12.69 -0.36 -2.70
CA ASN A 240 -12.26 0.96 -3.09
C ASN A 240 -13.43 1.95 -3.10
N GLY A 241 -13.58 2.71 -2.02
CA GLY A 241 -14.66 3.67 -1.84
C GLY A 241 -14.58 4.94 -2.70
N ASN A 242 -13.59 5.04 -3.61
CA ASN A 242 -13.49 6.11 -4.61
C ASN A 242 -13.95 5.67 -6.01
N LYS A 243 -14.36 4.41 -6.19
CA LYS A 243 -14.87 3.88 -7.46
C LYS A 243 -16.33 4.25 -7.64
N GLU A 244 -16.64 4.93 -8.75
CA GLU A 244 -18.00 5.36 -9.06
C GLU A 244 -18.97 4.16 -9.17
N GLU A 245 -18.49 3.03 -9.69
CA GLU A 245 -19.25 1.80 -9.86
C GLU A 245 -19.84 1.28 -8.53
N ASN A 246 -19.19 1.51 -7.41
CA ASN A 246 -19.70 1.11 -6.09
C ASN A 246 -20.91 1.97 -5.64
N PHE A 247 -21.14 3.10 -6.29
CA PHE A 247 -22.27 4.01 -6.03
C PHE A 247 -23.38 3.95 -7.08
N ASP A 248 -23.27 3.07 -8.08
CA ASP A 248 -24.28 2.91 -9.12
C ASP A 248 -25.65 2.50 -8.55
N ASN A 249 -26.71 2.88 -9.24
CA ASN A 249 -28.09 2.54 -8.89
C ASN A 249 -28.43 2.84 -7.41
N ASP A 250 -28.18 4.06 -6.97
CA ASP A 250 -28.41 4.50 -5.59
C ASP A 250 -27.57 3.69 -4.57
N SER A 251 -26.31 3.41 -4.90
CA SER A 251 -25.38 2.62 -4.10
C SER A 251 -25.83 1.18 -3.86
N ALA A 252 -26.52 0.60 -4.84
CA ALA A 252 -26.98 -0.78 -4.76
C ALA A 252 -25.86 -1.80 -4.49
N PRO A 253 -24.64 -1.69 -5.08
CA PRO A 253 -23.56 -2.63 -4.75
C PRO A 253 -23.23 -2.68 -3.25
N ILE A 254 -23.13 -1.53 -2.58
CA ILE A 254 -22.84 -1.44 -1.14
C ILE A 254 -24.00 -2.03 -0.32
N LYS A 255 -25.25 -1.66 -0.68
CA LYS A 255 -26.46 -2.17 -0.01
C LYS A 255 -26.59 -3.69 -0.16
N ASN A 256 -26.36 -4.23 -1.34
CA ASN A 256 -26.40 -5.68 -1.61
C ASN A 256 -25.35 -6.43 -0.76
N ALA A 257 -24.15 -5.91 -0.64
CA ALA A 257 -23.10 -6.51 0.19
C ALA A 257 -23.48 -6.50 1.69
N ALA A 258 -24.07 -5.40 2.17
CA ALA A 258 -24.58 -5.30 3.54
C ALA A 258 -25.76 -6.26 3.79
N GLU A 259 -26.72 -6.33 2.85
CA GLU A 259 -27.87 -7.28 2.90
C GLU A 259 -27.41 -8.74 2.83
N ALA A 260 -26.27 -9.01 2.19
CA ALA A 260 -25.63 -10.33 2.18
C ALA A 260 -25.02 -10.70 3.55
N GLY A 261 -25.04 -9.78 4.53
CA GLY A 261 -24.53 -9.96 5.89
C GLY A 261 -23.03 -9.78 6.03
N LEU A 262 -22.38 -9.10 5.08
CA LEU A 262 -20.95 -8.82 5.15
C LEU A 262 -20.66 -7.59 6.01
N THR A 263 -19.62 -7.65 6.84
CA THR A 263 -18.99 -6.48 7.42
C THR A 263 -18.23 -5.75 6.31
N LEU A 264 -18.37 -4.42 6.23
CA LEU A 264 -17.85 -3.62 5.12
C LEU A 264 -16.75 -2.67 5.57
N GLY A 265 -15.64 -2.68 4.85
CA GLY A 265 -14.59 -1.67 4.91
C GLY A 265 -14.52 -0.87 3.61
N ALA A 266 -13.97 0.33 3.68
CA ALA A 266 -13.70 1.14 2.49
C ALA A 266 -12.34 1.85 2.55
N TRP A 267 -11.57 1.77 1.47
CA TRP A 267 -10.24 2.37 1.29
C TRP A 267 -10.13 3.11 -0.04
N THR A 268 -9.23 4.06 -0.27
CA THR A 268 -8.62 4.93 0.73
C THR A 268 -9.41 6.23 0.72
N ILE A 269 -10.03 6.57 1.80
CA ILE A 269 -10.99 7.69 1.89
C ILE A 269 -10.31 8.87 2.56
N ASP A 270 -10.09 9.93 1.79
CA ASP A 270 -9.30 11.09 2.21
C ASP A 270 -10.13 12.39 2.26
N ASP A 271 -11.44 12.29 2.06
CA ASP A 271 -12.37 13.42 2.22
C ASP A 271 -13.57 13.06 3.10
N THR A 272 -13.97 13.98 3.94
CA THR A 272 -15.03 13.79 4.95
C THR A 272 -16.42 13.61 4.35
N LYS A 273 -16.68 14.11 3.14
CA LYS A 273 -17.98 13.99 2.48
C LYS A 273 -18.20 12.54 2.01
N THR A 274 -17.20 11.96 1.37
CA THR A 274 -17.24 10.55 0.97
C THR A 274 -17.30 9.63 2.20
N MET A 275 -16.50 9.93 3.23
CA MET A 275 -16.54 9.22 4.52
C MET A 275 -17.95 9.21 5.10
N GLN A 276 -18.58 10.36 5.25
CA GLN A 276 -19.95 10.48 5.79
C GLN A 276 -20.96 9.71 4.94
N LYS A 277 -20.84 9.75 3.60
CA LYS A 277 -21.71 9.00 2.70
C LYS A 277 -21.59 7.49 2.94
N LEU A 278 -20.36 6.97 3.05
CA LEU A 278 -20.10 5.55 3.28
C LEU A 278 -20.60 5.09 4.65
N LEU A 279 -20.37 5.87 5.70
CA LEU A 279 -20.89 5.57 7.05
C LEU A 279 -22.44 5.55 7.06
N ASN A 280 -23.09 6.47 6.35
CA ASN A 280 -24.56 6.48 6.21
C ASN A 280 -25.10 5.27 5.42
N LEU A 281 -24.26 4.63 4.61
CA LEU A 281 -24.58 3.40 3.88
C LEU A 281 -24.29 2.12 4.69
N GLY A 282 -23.79 2.26 5.93
CA GLY A 282 -23.51 1.13 6.82
C GLY A 282 -22.14 0.50 6.63
N VAL A 283 -21.16 1.27 6.12
CA VAL A 283 -19.75 0.83 6.10
C VAL A 283 -19.19 0.92 7.52
N ASP A 284 -18.58 -0.18 7.99
CA ASP A 284 -18.14 -0.35 9.38
C ASP A 284 -16.73 0.22 9.65
N TYR A 285 -15.86 0.23 8.63
CA TYR A 285 -14.44 0.62 8.74
C TYR A 285 -14.08 1.60 7.62
N ILE A 286 -13.33 2.63 7.97
CA ILE A 286 -12.79 3.58 7.00
C ILE A 286 -11.26 3.60 7.09
N THR A 287 -10.60 3.23 6.01
CA THR A 287 -9.15 3.32 5.86
C THR A 287 -8.79 4.62 5.15
N THR A 288 -7.90 5.42 5.73
CA THR A 288 -7.57 6.78 5.26
C THR A 288 -6.08 7.09 5.35
N ASP A 289 -5.61 7.97 4.46
CA ASP A 289 -4.26 8.52 4.51
C ASP A 289 -4.15 9.71 5.49
N ASN A 290 -5.24 10.49 5.72
CA ASN A 290 -5.14 11.83 6.30
C ASN A 290 -6.28 12.26 7.23
N ILE A 291 -7.36 11.46 7.39
CA ILE A 291 -8.50 11.84 8.24
C ILE A 291 -8.27 11.35 9.68
N THR A 292 -8.48 12.23 10.66
CA THR A 292 -8.42 11.93 12.11
C THR A 292 -9.78 12.15 12.78
N TYR A 293 -9.91 11.66 14.01
CA TYR A 293 -11.05 12.00 14.88
C TYR A 293 -11.08 13.47 15.26
#